data_86c626a866f1e83a148032fbeafd8403
#
_entry.id   86c626a866f1e83a148032fbeafd8403
#
_cell.length_a   1.000
_cell.length_b   1.000
_cell.length_c   1.000
_cell.angle_alpha   90.00
_cell.angle_beta   90.00
_cell.angle_gamma   90.00
#
_symmetry.space_group_name_H-M   'P 1'
#
loop_
_entity.id
_entity.type
_entity.pdbx_description
1 polymer ?
#
loop_
_entity_poly.entity_id
_entity_poly.type
_entity_poly.pdbx_seq_one_letter_code
_entity_poly.pdbx_strand_id
1 'polypeptide(L)'
;LADLPVPASNPGIARAMTDTAPLTRPQLRRLLRNARRALTPAQQRQATLGLYRQLAQHPLFRRARHIALYLPNDGEIDPGLLMREAQRRGKRTYLPVLHAWPRTHMVFQRFEQGEKLKPNRFRIPEPVTDRRRQRPVWALDLILLPLVGFDEVGGRLGMGGGFYDRSLAYQARRQTWKKPLLLGLAHECQKVERLAQASWDVPLQGTVSDRSWYLAPR
;
A
#
# COMPACT_ATOMS: atom_id res chain seq x y z
N LEU A 1 -15.16 -28.69 -3.84
CA LEU A 1 -14.52 -27.39 -4.16
C LEU A 1 -13.10 -27.74 -4.55
N ALA A 2 -12.88 -27.77 -5.87
CA ALA A 2 -11.64 -28.23 -6.47
C ALA A 2 -10.49 -27.27 -6.14
N ASP A 3 -9.41 -27.82 -5.63
CA ASP A 3 -8.11 -27.18 -5.48
C ASP A 3 -7.62 -26.73 -6.87
N LEU A 4 -7.67 -25.42 -7.13
CA LEU A 4 -7.00 -24.84 -8.26
C LEU A 4 -5.50 -24.75 -7.94
N PRO A 5 -4.61 -25.15 -8.87
CA PRO A 5 -3.18 -25.17 -8.64
C PRO A 5 -2.68 -23.76 -8.31
N VAL A 6 -1.98 -23.65 -7.20
CA VAL A 6 -1.25 -22.48 -6.76
C VAL A 6 -0.17 -22.21 -7.82
N PRO A 7 -0.18 -21.05 -8.54
CA PRO A 7 0.99 -20.68 -9.31
C PRO A 7 2.10 -20.37 -8.29
N ALA A 8 3.12 -21.20 -8.32
CA ALA A 8 4.39 -20.98 -7.60
C ALA A 8 4.87 -19.55 -7.86
N SER A 9 5.65 -18.99 -6.91
CA SER A 9 6.41 -17.75 -7.06
C SER A 9 6.91 -17.65 -8.50
N ASN A 10 6.57 -16.55 -9.17
CA ASN A 10 6.75 -16.37 -10.61
C ASN A 10 8.16 -16.80 -11.04
N PRO A 11 8.34 -17.93 -11.74
CA PRO A 11 9.65 -18.50 -12.04
C PRO A 11 10.54 -17.58 -12.90
N GLY A 12 9.94 -16.61 -13.60
CA GLY A 12 10.63 -15.55 -14.33
C GLY A 12 11.35 -14.57 -13.41
N ILE A 13 10.83 -14.30 -12.21
CA ILE A 13 11.46 -13.40 -11.23
C ILE A 13 12.61 -14.13 -10.52
N ALA A 14 12.40 -15.39 -10.13
CA ALA A 14 13.43 -16.21 -9.50
C ALA A 14 14.62 -16.43 -10.47
N ARG A 15 14.37 -16.68 -11.76
CA ARG A 15 15.39 -16.93 -12.77
C ARG A 15 16.19 -15.67 -13.15
N ALA A 16 15.58 -14.48 -13.10
CA ALA A 16 16.26 -13.20 -13.35
C ALA A 16 17.22 -12.79 -12.20
N MET A 17 17.10 -13.42 -11.03
CA MET A 17 17.95 -13.12 -9.87
C MET A 17 19.16 -14.07 -9.73
N THR A 18 19.23 -15.17 -10.49
CA THR A 18 20.30 -16.19 -10.34
C THR A 18 21.45 -16.04 -11.32
N ASP A 19 21.32 -15.27 -12.40
CA ASP A 19 22.30 -15.28 -13.51
C ASP A 19 22.95 -13.94 -13.84
N THR A 20 22.67 -12.85 -13.10
CA THR A 20 23.20 -11.52 -13.44
C THR A 20 23.41 -10.68 -12.18
N ALA A 21 24.28 -9.66 -12.25
CA ALA A 21 24.47 -8.65 -11.19
C ALA A 21 23.13 -8.21 -10.58
N PRO A 22 23.07 -7.93 -9.26
CA PRO A 22 21.81 -7.62 -8.56
C PRO A 22 21.07 -6.48 -9.26
N LEU A 23 19.79 -6.68 -9.55
CA LEU A 23 18.95 -5.69 -10.24
C LEU A 23 18.94 -4.37 -9.48
N THR A 24 19.14 -3.28 -10.18
CA THR A 24 18.99 -1.94 -9.61
C THR A 24 17.54 -1.67 -9.20
N ARG A 25 17.32 -0.79 -8.22
CA ARG A 25 15.94 -0.40 -7.79
C ARG A 25 15.03 0.02 -8.96
N PRO A 26 15.47 0.79 -9.98
CA PRO A 26 14.65 1.10 -11.15
C PRO A 26 14.28 -0.12 -12.01
N GLN A 27 15.22 -1.04 -12.24
CA GLN A 27 14.97 -2.27 -12.98
C GLN A 27 13.95 -3.17 -12.25
N LEU A 28 14.12 -3.33 -10.95
CA LEU A 28 13.21 -4.11 -10.10
C LEU A 28 11.82 -3.50 -10.08
N ARG A 29 11.70 -2.15 -9.97
CA ARG A 29 10.38 -1.48 -10.09
C ARG A 29 9.71 -1.79 -11.42
N ARG A 30 10.44 -1.73 -12.53
CA ARG A 30 9.89 -2.02 -13.87
C ARG A 30 9.38 -3.46 -13.95
N LEU A 31 10.16 -4.41 -13.47
CA LEU A 31 9.80 -5.84 -13.46
C LEU A 31 8.51 -6.08 -12.66
N LEU A 32 8.45 -5.62 -11.42
CA LEU A 32 7.34 -5.86 -10.51
C LEU A 32 6.06 -5.11 -10.95
N ARG A 33 6.19 -3.92 -11.51
CA ARG A 33 5.05 -3.20 -12.12
C ARG A 33 4.50 -3.95 -13.32
N ASN A 34 5.36 -4.51 -14.17
CA ASN A 34 4.91 -5.33 -15.30
C ASN A 34 4.21 -6.59 -14.82
N ALA A 35 4.71 -7.27 -13.77
CA ALA A 35 4.06 -8.44 -13.18
C ALA A 35 2.64 -8.12 -12.68
N ARG A 36 2.43 -7.04 -11.92
CA ARG A 36 1.09 -6.68 -11.44
C ARG A 36 0.15 -6.19 -12.53
N ARG A 37 0.67 -5.54 -13.58
CA ARG A 37 -0.10 -5.11 -14.76
C ARG A 37 -0.54 -6.27 -15.64
N ALA A 38 0.21 -7.37 -15.63
CA ALA A 38 -0.12 -8.57 -16.37
C ALA A 38 -1.25 -9.39 -15.74
N LEU A 39 -1.68 -9.05 -14.53
CA LEU A 39 -2.81 -9.70 -13.87
C LEU A 39 -4.10 -9.40 -14.65
N THR A 40 -4.82 -10.44 -14.99
CA THR A 40 -6.13 -10.33 -15.64
C THR A 40 -7.17 -9.66 -14.74
N PRO A 41 -8.24 -9.09 -15.26
CA PRO A 41 -9.33 -8.53 -14.45
C PRO A 41 -9.93 -9.53 -13.45
N ALA A 42 -9.96 -10.83 -13.79
CA ALA A 42 -10.42 -11.87 -12.87
C ALA A 42 -9.45 -12.05 -11.69
N GLN A 43 -8.14 -12.11 -11.97
CA GLN A 43 -7.10 -12.20 -10.94
C GLN A 43 -7.08 -10.96 -10.03
N GLN A 44 -7.25 -9.76 -10.60
CA GLN A 44 -7.37 -8.51 -9.84
C GLN A 44 -8.57 -8.56 -8.86
N ARG A 45 -9.74 -9.00 -9.33
CA ARG A 45 -10.92 -9.16 -8.47
C ARG A 45 -10.70 -10.21 -7.38
N GLN A 46 -10.08 -11.33 -7.71
CA GLN A 46 -9.75 -12.38 -6.73
C GLN A 46 -8.77 -11.85 -5.67
N ALA A 47 -7.74 -11.11 -6.09
CA ALA A 47 -6.79 -10.49 -5.17
C ALA A 47 -7.48 -9.49 -4.23
N THR A 48 -8.39 -8.66 -4.74
CA THR A 48 -9.21 -7.75 -3.92
C THR A 48 -10.01 -8.51 -2.86
N LEU A 49 -10.62 -9.64 -3.21
CA LEU A 49 -11.35 -10.50 -2.27
C LEU A 49 -10.40 -11.16 -1.26
N GLY A 50 -9.24 -11.62 -1.70
CA GLY A 50 -8.21 -12.18 -0.84
C GLY A 50 -7.76 -11.17 0.21
N LEU A 51 -7.38 -9.98 -0.22
CA LEU A 51 -6.99 -8.88 0.67
C LEU A 51 -8.10 -8.53 1.68
N TYR A 52 -9.35 -8.47 1.23
CA TYR A 52 -10.50 -8.22 2.10
C TYR A 52 -10.62 -9.31 3.20
N ARG A 53 -10.52 -10.59 2.84
CA ARG A 53 -10.58 -11.71 3.80
C ARG A 53 -9.45 -11.64 4.82
N GLN A 54 -8.25 -11.25 4.41
CA GLN A 54 -7.09 -11.10 5.29
C GLN A 54 -7.29 -9.98 6.32
N LEU A 55 -7.85 -8.83 5.92
CA LEU A 55 -7.83 -7.62 6.74
C LEU A 55 -9.15 -7.29 7.44
N ALA A 56 -10.30 -7.58 6.84
CA ALA A 56 -11.59 -7.07 7.34
C ALA A 56 -11.93 -7.50 8.76
N GLN A 57 -11.49 -8.69 9.18
CA GLN A 57 -11.69 -9.21 10.54
C GLN A 57 -10.46 -9.08 11.44
N HIS A 58 -9.33 -8.67 10.88
CA HIS A 58 -8.09 -8.54 11.65
C HIS A 58 -8.21 -7.46 12.73
N PRO A 59 -7.70 -7.68 13.96
CA PRO A 59 -7.83 -6.74 15.07
C PRO A 59 -7.31 -5.32 14.77
N LEU A 60 -6.23 -5.19 13.99
CA LEU A 60 -5.69 -3.87 13.59
C LEU A 60 -6.72 -3.06 12.80
N PHE A 61 -7.42 -3.69 11.83
CA PHE A 61 -8.46 -3.04 11.06
C PHE A 61 -9.72 -2.78 11.91
N ARG A 62 -10.12 -3.75 12.73
CA ARG A 62 -11.31 -3.63 13.58
C ARG A 62 -11.20 -2.51 14.61
N ARG A 63 -10.04 -2.35 15.26
CA ARG A 63 -9.81 -1.33 16.29
C ARG A 63 -9.57 0.07 15.74
N ALA A 64 -9.06 0.19 14.52
CA ALA A 64 -8.82 1.46 13.87
C ALA A 64 -10.15 2.19 13.60
N ARG A 65 -10.23 3.47 13.96
CA ARG A 65 -11.38 4.36 13.69
C ARG A 65 -11.10 5.31 12.52
N HIS A 66 -9.85 5.72 12.37
CA HIS A 66 -9.37 6.63 11.32
C HIS A 66 -8.38 5.88 10.43
N ILE A 67 -8.82 5.50 9.23
CA ILE A 67 -8.06 4.65 8.33
C ILE A 67 -7.77 5.41 7.05
N ALA A 68 -6.49 5.57 6.70
CA ALA A 68 -6.10 6.03 5.39
C ALA A 68 -5.91 4.84 4.44
N LEU A 69 -6.44 4.99 3.23
CA LEU A 69 -6.31 4.06 2.13
C LEU A 69 -5.86 4.83 0.88
N TYR A 70 -5.89 4.17 -0.27
CA TYR A 70 -5.59 4.79 -1.55
C TYR A 70 -6.59 4.32 -2.62
N LEU A 71 -6.66 5.02 -3.73
CA LEU A 71 -7.34 4.55 -4.93
C LEU A 71 -6.33 3.82 -5.80
N PRO A 72 -6.63 2.60 -6.26
CA PRO A 72 -5.67 1.80 -7.02
C PRO A 72 -5.32 2.47 -8.34
N ASN A 73 -4.05 2.46 -8.68
CA ASN A 73 -3.51 2.96 -9.91
C ASN A 73 -2.46 2.00 -10.45
N ASP A 74 -2.25 1.96 -11.75
CA ASP A 74 -1.16 1.20 -12.37
C ASP A 74 -1.15 -0.30 -11.97
N GLY A 75 -2.34 -0.92 -11.84
CA GLY A 75 -2.48 -2.34 -11.47
C GLY A 75 -2.24 -2.65 -9.99
N GLU A 76 -2.25 -1.66 -9.11
CA GLU A 76 -2.17 -1.86 -7.66
C GLU A 76 -3.34 -2.70 -7.14
N ILE A 77 -3.11 -3.47 -6.07
CA ILE A 77 -4.19 -4.21 -5.41
C ILE A 77 -5.24 -3.22 -4.88
N ASP A 78 -6.52 -3.53 -5.12
CA ASP A 78 -7.61 -2.61 -4.81
C ASP A 78 -8.09 -2.75 -3.35
N PRO A 79 -7.92 -1.74 -2.49
CA PRO A 79 -8.46 -1.73 -1.14
C PRO A 79 -9.93 -1.28 -1.06
N GLY A 80 -10.63 -1.13 -2.17
CA GLY A 80 -11.98 -0.58 -2.24
C GLY A 80 -13.02 -1.35 -1.42
N LEU A 81 -12.90 -2.69 -1.35
CA LEU A 81 -13.76 -3.50 -0.46
C LEU A 81 -13.52 -3.16 1.02
N LEU A 82 -12.28 -2.96 1.42
CA LEU A 82 -11.93 -2.55 2.79
C LEU A 82 -12.43 -1.13 3.10
N MET A 83 -12.36 -0.24 2.13
CA MET A 83 -12.89 1.13 2.27
C MET A 83 -14.39 1.10 2.52
N ARG A 84 -15.16 0.38 1.70
CA ARG A 84 -16.60 0.19 1.88
C ARG A 84 -16.94 -0.41 3.24
N GLU A 85 -16.21 -1.45 3.63
CA GLU A 85 -16.42 -2.11 4.92
C GLU A 85 -16.10 -1.19 6.09
N ALA A 86 -15.03 -0.39 6.00
CA ALA A 86 -14.72 0.60 7.02
C ALA A 86 -15.87 1.62 7.18
N GLN A 87 -16.37 2.16 6.07
CA GLN A 87 -17.48 3.13 6.08
C GLN A 87 -18.77 2.50 6.62
N ARG A 88 -19.10 1.28 6.19
CA ARG A 88 -20.27 0.53 6.70
C ARG A 88 -20.21 0.32 8.22
N ARG A 89 -19.00 0.16 8.79
CA ARG A 89 -18.78 0.06 10.25
C ARG A 89 -18.69 1.41 10.95
N GLY A 90 -19.04 2.52 10.30
CA GLY A 90 -18.97 3.86 10.88
C GLY A 90 -17.55 4.42 11.10
N LYS A 91 -16.54 3.80 10.47
CA LYS A 91 -15.16 4.30 10.53
C LYS A 91 -14.97 5.46 9.56
N ARG A 92 -14.03 6.33 9.85
CA ARG A 92 -13.67 7.46 8.98
C ARG A 92 -12.52 7.04 8.06
N THR A 93 -12.75 7.15 6.76
CA THR A 93 -11.74 6.84 5.73
C THR A 93 -11.13 8.11 5.18
N TYR A 94 -9.86 8.01 4.79
CA TYR A 94 -9.07 9.13 4.27
C TYR A 94 -8.31 8.69 3.03
N LEU A 95 -8.22 9.60 2.06
CA LEU A 95 -7.37 9.43 0.88
C LEU A 95 -6.20 10.42 0.93
N PRO A 96 -5.03 10.04 0.39
CA PRO A 96 -3.92 10.96 0.22
C PRO A 96 -4.28 12.00 -0.84
N VAL A 97 -4.00 13.26 -0.54
CA VAL A 97 -4.10 14.41 -1.44
C VAL A 97 -2.74 15.08 -1.51
N LEU A 98 -2.28 15.38 -2.71
CA LEU A 98 -1.00 16.04 -2.89
C LEU A 98 -1.03 17.45 -2.27
N HIS A 99 -0.03 17.75 -1.44
CA HIS A 99 0.08 19.07 -0.83
C HIS A 99 0.42 20.11 -1.90
N ALA A 100 -0.22 21.28 -1.84
CA ALA A 100 0.03 22.35 -2.81
C ALA A 100 1.47 22.85 -2.72
N TRP A 101 1.96 23.00 -1.48
CA TRP A 101 3.34 23.40 -1.19
C TRP A 101 3.73 22.94 0.24
N PRO A 102 4.86 22.23 0.42
CA PRO A 102 5.75 21.73 -0.63
C PRO A 102 5.11 20.56 -1.42
N ARG A 103 5.33 20.54 -2.72
CA ARG A 103 4.73 19.54 -3.65
C ARG A 103 5.26 18.11 -3.45
N THR A 104 6.05 17.89 -2.43
CA THR A 104 6.70 16.61 -2.10
C THR A 104 5.99 15.86 -0.98
N HIS A 105 4.99 16.47 -0.34
CA HIS A 105 4.24 15.92 0.77
C HIS A 105 2.80 15.61 0.37
N MET A 106 2.13 14.82 1.21
CA MET A 106 0.71 14.51 1.12
C MET A 106 0.03 14.92 2.43
N VAL A 107 -1.24 15.26 2.31
CA VAL A 107 -2.18 15.36 3.42
C VAL A 107 -3.23 14.27 3.28
N PHE A 108 -3.90 13.91 4.36
CA PHE A 108 -4.94 12.90 4.35
C PHE A 108 -6.29 13.57 4.56
N GLN A 109 -7.14 13.50 3.55
CA GLN A 109 -8.46 14.11 3.56
C GLN A 109 -9.55 13.07 3.71
N ARG A 110 -10.52 13.33 4.58
CA ARG A 110 -11.70 12.48 4.73
C ARG A 110 -12.37 12.29 3.37
N PHE A 111 -12.73 11.05 3.09
CA PHE A 111 -13.39 10.66 1.86
C PHE A 111 -14.54 9.68 2.15
N GLU A 112 -15.68 9.92 1.51
CA GLU A 112 -16.83 9.03 1.51
C GLU A 112 -17.10 8.56 0.07
N GLN A 113 -17.53 7.33 -0.07
CA GLN A 113 -17.81 6.77 -1.38
C GLN A 113 -18.90 7.59 -2.10
N GLY A 114 -18.71 7.85 -3.39
CA GLY A 114 -19.60 8.69 -4.18
C GLY A 114 -19.21 10.17 -4.24
N GLU A 115 -18.23 10.61 -3.43
CA GLU A 115 -17.73 11.99 -3.54
C GLU A 115 -16.98 12.23 -4.85
N LYS A 116 -17.05 13.50 -5.32
CA LYS A 116 -16.35 13.92 -6.54
C LYS A 116 -14.84 13.84 -6.36
N LEU A 117 -14.20 13.26 -7.36
CA LEU A 117 -12.76 13.18 -7.48
C LEU A 117 -12.30 14.05 -8.65
N LYS A 118 -11.08 14.56 -8.58
CA LYS A 118 -10.39 15.25 -9.68
C LYS A 118 -9.02 14.62 -9.90
N PRO A 119 -8.52 14.55 -11.14
CA PRO A 119 -7.16 14.07 -11.39
C PRO A 119 -6.14 15.05 -10.83
N ASN A 120 -5.12 14.53 -10.15
CA ASN A 120 -3.95 15.30 -9.75
C ASN A 120 -2.93 15.40 -10.92
N ARG A 121 -1.76 16.01 -10.67
CA ARG A 121 -0.69 16.15 -11.66
C ARG A 121 -0.12 14.83 -12.22
N PHE A 122 -0.37 13.71 -11.54
CA PHE A 122 -0.02 12.37 -12.00
C PHE A 122 -1.20 11.64 -12.64
N ARG A 123 -2.32 12.35 -12.90
CA ARG A 123 -3.60 11.80 -13.40
C ARG A 123 -4.22 10.76 -12.47
N ILE A 124 -3.84 10.74 -11.20
CA ILE A 124 -4.45 9.89 -10.17
C ILE A 124 -5.65 10.65 -9.59
N PRO A 125 -6.84 10.01 -9.52
CA PRO A 125 -8.00 10.63 -8.89
C PRO A 125 -7.72 10.93 -7.41
N GLU A 126 -8.05 12.14 -6.96
CA GLU A 126 -8.00 12.53 -5.56
C GLU A 126 -9.21 13.39 -5.18
N PRO A 127 -9.63 13.43 -3.91
CA PRO A 127 -10.70 14.30 -3.46
C PRO A 127 -10.43 15.77 -3.76
N VAL A 128 -11.48 16.53 -4.06
CA VAL A 128 -11.37 17.99 -4.15
C VAL A 128 -10.91 18.52 -2.79
N THR A 129 -9.80 19.25 -2.78
CA THR A 129 -9.13 19.67 -1.55
C THR A 129 -10.04 20.54 -0.68
N ASP A 130 -10.25 20.08 0.57
CA ASP A 130 -10.94 20.81 1.63
C ASP A 130 -10.14 20.70 2.93
N ARG A 131 -9.56 21.82 3.37
CA ARG A 131 -8.71 21.87 4.58
C ARG A 131 -9.48 21.47 5.85
N ARG A 132 -10.79 21.71 5.93
CA ARG A 132 -11.62 21.37 7.08
C ARG A 132 -11.80 19.86 7.25
N ARG A 133 -11.61 19.11 6.19
CA ARG A 133 -11.73 17.64 6.15
C ARG A 133 -10.38 16.92 6.25
N GLN A 134 -9.29 17.67 6.31
CA GLN A 134 -7.96 17.10 6.45
C GLN A 134 -7.70 16.65 7.89
N ARG A 135 -6.95 15.57 8.01
CA ARG A 135 -6.51 15.03 9.30
C ARG A 135 -5.00 14.92 9.33
N PRO A 136 -4.34 15.39 10.39
CA PRO A 136 -2.90 15.20 10.55
C PRO A 136 -2.55 13.71 10.56
N VAL A 137 -1.45 13.37 9.90
CA VAL A 137 -0.99 11.97 9.77
C VAL A 137 -0.88 11.27 11.12
N TRP A 138 -0.34 11.93 12.13
CA TRP A 138 -0.18 11.38 13.49
C TRP A 138 -1.51 11.09 14.20
N ALA A 139 -2.60 11.65 13.72
CA ALA A 139 -3.95 11.44 14.27
C ALA A 139 -4.72 10.32 13.56
N LEU A 140 -4.14 9.66 12.56
CA LEU A 140 -4.66 8.43 11.96
C LEU A 140 -4.33 7.23 12.86
N ASP A 141 -5.14 6.19 12.77
CA ASP A 141 -4.91 4.93 13.50
C ASP A 141 -4.15 3.92 12.63
N LEU A 142 -4.53 3.85 11.35
CA LEU A 142 -3.99 2.89 10.38
C LEU A 142 -3.82 3.55 9.02
N ILE A 143 -2.70 3.32 8.38
CA ILE A 143 -2.46 3.68 6.98
C ILE A 143 -2.18 2.40 6.20
N LEU A 144 -3.01 2.15 5.19
CA LEU A 144 -2.83 1.11 4.19
C LEU A 144 -2.21 1.78 2.97
N LEU A 145 -0.99 1.39 2.60
CA LEU A 145 -0.24 2.06 1.53
C LEU A 145 0.17 1.10 0.41
N PRO A 146 0.15 1.55 -0.87
CA PRO A 146 0.51 0.70 -1.99
C PRO A 146 2.01 0.47 -2.07
N LEU A 147 2.42 -0.72 -2.49
CA LEU A 147 3.81 -1.08 -2.72
C LEU A 147 4.04 -1.47 -4.19
N VAL A 148 5.27 -1.28 -4.66
CA VAL A 148 5.74 -1.85 -5.92
C VAL A 148 6.32 -3.24 -5.69
N GLY A 149 7.00 -3.43 -4.55
CA GLY A 149 7.56 -4.71 -4.15
C GLY A 149 7.77 -4.78 -2.64
N PHE A 150 7.90 -5.98 -2.12
CA PHE A 150 8.15 -6.25 -0.71
C PHE A 150 8.90 -7.57 -0.53
N ASP A 151 9.54 -7.74 0.62
CA ASP A 151 10.12 -9.00 1.09
C ASP A 151 9.49 -9.45 2.41
N GLU A 152 9.82 -10.66 2.85
CA GLU A 152 9.26 -11.26 4.07
C GLU A 152 9.79 -10.63 5.37
N VAL A 153 10.88 -9.87 5.28
CA VAL A 153 11.56 -9.27 6.44
C VAL A 153 11.26 -7.79 6.61
N GLY A 154 10.22 -7.28 5.92
CA GLY A 154 9.78 -5.89 6.06
C GLY A 154 10.43 -4.91 5.10
N GLY A 155 11.26 -5.38 4.17
CA GLY A 155 11.76 -4.56 3.07
C GLY A 155 10.61 -4.16 2.14
N ARG A 156 10.67 -2.92 1.63
CA ARG A 156 9.67 -2.41 0.70
C ARG A 156 10.29 -1.61 -0.44
N LEU A 157 9.62 -1.64 -1.56
CA LEU A 157 9.95 -0.84 -2.73
C LEU A 157 8.72 0.00 -3.12
N GLY A 158 8.86 1.33 -3.02
CA GLY A 158 7.84 2.27 -3.50
C GLY A 158 8.09 2.70 -4.94
N MET A 159 7.21 3.58 -5.46
CA MET A 159 7.27 4.14 -6.83
C MET A 159 8.50 5.05 -7.08
N GLY A 160 9.24 5.45 -6.05
CA GLY A 160 10.41 6.32 -6.14
C GLY A 160 10.13 7.80 -5.93
N GLY A 161 8.88 8.22 -5.82
CA GLY A 161 8.51 9.60 -5.53
C GLY A 161 8.71 10.04 -4.08
N GLY A 162 8.87 9.09 -3.14
CA GLY A 162 9.13 9.33 -1.72
C GLY A 162 8.04 10.10 -0.97
N PHE A 163 6.82 10.16 -1.50
CA PHE A 163 5.72 10.91 -0.88
C PHE A 163 5.36 10.40 0.51
N TYR A 164 5.21 9.07 0.64
CA TYR A 164 4.94 8.44 1.94
C TYR A 164 6.10 8.64 2.90
N ASP A 165 7.34 8.41 2.46
CA ASP A 165 8.52 8.53 3.31
C ASP A 165 8.65 9.95 3.88
N ARG A 166 8.51 10.98 3.04
CA ARG A 166 8.55 12.37 3.51
C ARG A 166 7.39 12.74 4.42
N SER A 167 6.17 12.30 4.10
CA SER A 167 4.98 12.61 4.91
C SER A 167 4.99 11.88 6.26
N LEU A 168 5.70 10.76 6.36
CA LEU A 168 5.80 9.90 7.54
C LEU A 168 7.15 10.04 8.28
N ALA A 169 8.10 10.82 7.75
CA ALA A 169 9.46 10.98 8.31
C ALA A 169 9.49 11.36 9.81
N TYR A 170 8.43 12.00 10.30
CA TYR A 170 8.33 12.35 11.74
C TYR A 170 8.27 11.10 12.64
N GLN A 171 7.83 9.94 12.13
CA GLN A 171 7.76 8.71 12.93
C GLN A 171 9.15 8.21 13.34
N ALA A 172 10.15 8.37 12.48
CA ALA A 172 11.53 8.00 12.80
C ALA A 172 12.11 8.83 13.97
N ARG A 173 11.56 10.03 14.22
CA ARG A 173 12.00 10.95 15.30
C ARG A 173 11.22 10.78 16.60
N ARG A 174 10.11 10.04 16.62
CA ARG A 174 9.20 9.91 17.77
C ARG A 174 9.13 8.46 18.24
N GLN A 175 10.05 8.05 19.08
CA GLN A 175 10.14 6.70 19.62
C GLN A 175 8.93 6.27 20.47
N THR A 176 8.18 7.23 21.05
CA THR A 176 7.07 6.98 21.96
C THR A 176 5.69 6.86 21.28
N TRP A 177 5.54 7.37 20.07
CA TRP A 177 4.23 7.38 19.37
C TRP A 177 4.14 6.26 18.36
N LYS A 178 3.41 5.20 18.72
CA LYS A 178 3.19 4.00 17.87
C LYS A 178 2.14 4.18 16.78
N LYS A 179 1.57 5.38 16.59
CA LYS A 179 0.54 5.66 15.59
C LYS A 179 1.01 6.65 14.52
N PRO A 180 0.46 6.53 13.31
CA PRO A 180 -0.37 5.44 12.78
C PRO A 180 0.40 4.14 12.61
N LEU A 181 -0.34 3.01 12.63
CA LEU A 181 0.20 1.73 12.14
C LEU A 181 0.28 1.79 10.61
N LEU A 182 1.38 1.30 10.04
CA LEU A 182 1.62 1.31 8.60
C LEU A 182 1.62 -0.12 8.07
N LEU A 183 0.69 -0.45 7.18
CA LEU A 183 0.64 -1.73 6.50
C LEU A 183 0.78 -1.53 4.99
N GLY A 184 1.76 -2.17 4.38
CA GLY A 184 1.86 -2.25 2.94
C GLY A 184 0.81 -3.18 2.35
N LEU A 185 0.24 -2.81 1.20
CA LEU A 185 -0.64 -3.68 0.44
C LEU A 185 -0.01 -3.97 -0.93
N ALA A 186 0.01 -5.24 -1.32
CA ALA A 186 0.58 -5.66 -2.58
C ALA A 186 -0.08 -6.95 -3.08
N HIS A 187 0.03 -7.24 -4.37
CA HIS A 187 -0.23 -8.57 -4.88
C HIS A 187 0.91 -9.52 -4.51
N GLU A 188 0.60 -10.79 -4.30
CA GLU A 188 1.61 -11.80 -4.01
C GLU A 188 2.73 -11.85 -5.06
N CYS A 189 2.41 -11.58 -6.33
CA CYS A 189 3.39 -11.53 -7.42
C CYS A 189 4.43 -10.40 -7.29
N GLN A 190 4.27 -9.49 -6.33
CA GLN A 190 5.21 -8.40 -6.03
C GLN A 190 6.20 -8.76 -4.91
N LYS A 191 6.10 -10.00 -4.36
CA LYS A 191 7.04 -10.51 -3.37
C LYS A 191 8.37 -10.85 -4.04
N VAL A 192 9.46 -10.45 -3.38
CA VAL A 192 10.83 -10.80 -3.76
C VAL A 192 11.57 -11.39 -2.55
N GLU A 193 12.68 -12.05 -2.78
CA GLU A 193 13.47 -12.69 -1.74
C GLU A 193 14.05 -11.66 -0.75
N ARG A 194 14.68 -10.61 -1.28
CA ARG A 194 15.30 -9.56 -0.46
C ARG A 194 15.32 -8.22 -1.15
N LEU A 195 15.10 -7.17 -0.38
CA LEU A 195 15.20 -5.77 -0.83
C LEU A 195 16.29 -5.04 -0.07
N ALA A 196 17.13 -4.31 -0.79
CA ALA A 196 18.03 -3.35 -0.16
C ALA A 196 17.19 -2.21 0.45
N GLN A 197 17.26 -2.05 1.76
CA GLN A 197 16.61 -0.96 2.49
C GLN A 197 17.48 0.30 2.40
N ALA A 198 16.85 1.44 2.21
CA ALA A 198 17.51 2.74 2.30
C ALA A 198 17.24 3.37 3.69
N SER A 199 18.17 4.15 4.20
CA SER A 199 18.08 4.76 5.54
C SER A 199 16.89 5.71 5.73
N TRP A 200 16.32 6.19 4.63
CA TRP A 200 15.13 7.06 4.64
C TRP A 200 13.80 6.30 4.48
N ASP A 201 13.82 4.99 4.22
CA ASP A 201 12.61 4.20 4.10
C ASP A 201 11.94 4.08 5.49
N VAL A 202 10.73 4.63 5.65
CA VAL A 202 9.98 4.51 6.92
C VAL A 202 9.53 3.07 7.11
N PRO A 203 9.87 2.42 8.24
CA PRO A 203 9.54 1.00 8.44
C PRO A 203 8.03 0.78 8.53
N LEU A 204 7.58 -0.35 7.97
CA LEU A 204 6.20 -0.83 8.09
C LEU A 204 6.09 -1.83 9.24
N GLN A 205 4.90 -1.96 9.83
CA GLN A 205 4.58 -3.06 10.72
C GLN A 205 4.43 -4.39 9.99
N GLY A 206 4.21 -4.33 8.68
CA GLY A 206 4.15 -5.50 7.82
C GLY A 206 3.54 -5.19 6.46
N THR A 207 3.49 -6.21 5.62
CA THR A 207 2.81 -6.19 4.33
C THR A 207 1.71 -7.24 4.32
N VAL A 208 0.59 -6.93 3.68
CA VAL A 208 -0.52 -7.86 3.47
C VAL A 208 -0.70 -8.03 1.97
N SER A 209 -0.59 -9.25 1.52
CA SER A 209 -0.92 -9.61 0.14
C SER A 209 -2.35 -10.15 0.04
N ASP A 210 -2.75 -10.50 -1.17
CA ASP A 210 -3.99 -11.24 -1.42
C ASP A 210 -3.98 -12.66 -0.81
N ARG A 211 -2.80 -13.15 -0.37
CA ARG A 211 -2.63 -14.52 0.14
C ARG A 211 -2.18 -14.59 1.57
N SER A 212 -1.31 -13.69 2.02
CA SER A 212 -0.60 -13.86 3.29
C SER A 212 -0.28 -12.53 3.97
N TRP A 213 0.03 -12.64 5.25
CA TRP A 213 0.62 -11.58 6.06
C TRP A 213 2.12 -11.79 6.20
N TYR A 214 2.87 -10.71 6.05
CA TYR A 214 4.31 -10.63 6.22
C TYR A 214 4.61 -9.56 7.27
N LEU A 215 4.83 -10.00 8.51
CA LEU A 215 5.08 -9.09 9.63
C LEU A 215 6.56 -8.73 9.64
N ALA A 216 6.87 -7.45 9.75
CA ALA A 216 8.24 -7.01 9.97
C ALA A 216 8.76 -7.53 11.32
N PRO A 217 10.01 -7.97 11.43
CA PRO A 217 10.63 -8.30 12.71
C PRO A 217 10.53 -7.10 13.67
N ARG A 218 10.27 -7.37 14.95
CA ARG A 218 10.23 -6.35 16.00
C ARG A 218 11.64 -5.96 16.43
#